data_ced4e0ea407c5820b547705366d5dc36
#
_entry.id   ced4e0ea407c5820b547705366d5dc36
#
_cell.length_a   1.000
_cell.length_b   1.000
_cell.length_c   1.000
_cell.angle_alpha   90.00
_cell.angle_beta   90.00
_cell.angle_gamma   90.00
#
_symmetry.space_group_name_H-M   'P 1'
#
loop_
_entity.id
_entity.type
_entity.pdbx_description
1 polymer ?
#
loop_
_entity_poly.entity_id
_entity_poly.type
_entity_poly.pdbx_seq_one_letter_code
_entity_poly.pdbx_strand_id
1 'polypeptide(L)'
;MLASLVALASCAHDDIGRAPRPVPSWLFYPREIWRLISPPPGEMPSPARPGGQVERFHPVDFAEPVRAVPPPQHPFMAANPGSNMHDDASMTDTAAAPGPLGIDPEIVTRSEGFGGYGTMAFDRKKRLVGVYGNGREFWVQLLDAHTLVKLASYSLPPRPWSFPLEGVAPWKYIGAGMYFYLDERDRAVVPTTENSIEVVQIPDDPASGIRSVRSYDLHEHVVKLDWPQRDSVAWVLPEWNGRRYWYATTSGMVGTVDVETGAIAELRLAGDAGPEIVENSFAVGEDGIFIASDRALYRFSAGANGEVVTDWRTPYDRGPAMKPGLISRGTGTSVSLVGGTDGLVVITDNAEPRIHVLFVRRSDGALGCSEPLFGDGQSATDVSAVELEHADRAGAPTGEFSAIVENNWSSGSFPVSNPEPGLTRVDAIREPDGGYRCKTVWTNPTRGINVAKASLGAGLLYTYFRDPADAVTQWYLSAVDLTSGETVYRVRAGAGQGFNNWAGSLFLHPDGGAFYTTTIFGMVMVRDAPAG
;
A
#
# COMPACT_ATOMS: atom_id res chain seq x y z
N MET A 1 10.26 -27.81 20.60
CA MET A 1 8.86 -27.43 20.88
C MET A 1 8.38 -26.23 20.05
N LEU A 2 9.17 -25.16 19.85
CA LEU A 2 8.80 -24.06 18.94
C LEU A 2 8.78 -24.48 17.45
N ALA A 3 9.69 -25.34 17.01
CA ALA A 3 9.76 -25.82 15.63
C ALA A 3 8.55 -26.70 15.23
N SER A 4 7.92 -27.38 16.19
CA SER A 4 6.73 -28.20 15.93
C SER A 4 5.43 -27.39 15.83
N LEU A 5 5.38 -26.18 16.38
CA LEU A 5 4.24 -25.28 16.28
C LEU A 5 4.18 -24.57 14.91
N VAL A 6 5.34 -24.36 14.28
CA VAL A 6 5.44 -23.77 12.93
C VAL A 6 5.05 -24.79 11.84
N ALA A 7 5.32 -26.07 12.07
CA ALA A 7 5.01 -27.14 11.10
C ALA A 7 3.50 -27.45 10.96
N LEU A 8 2.67 -27.12 11.95
CA LEU A 8 1.23 -27.36 11.91
C LEU A 8 0.45 -26.31 11.10
N ALA A 9 1.05 -25.16 10.81
CA ALA A 9 0.42 -24.13 9.96
C ALA A 9 0.56 -24.43 8.45
N SER A 10 1.48 -25.32 8.05
CA SER A 10 1.74 -25.64 6.64
C SER A 10 0.88 -26.78 6.05
N CYS A 11 0.07 -27.45 6.86
CA CYS A 11 -0.72 -28.62 6.42
C CYS A 11 -2.17 -28.32 6.01
N ALA A 12 -2.54 -27.05 5.74
CA ALA A 12 -3.92 -26.68 5.36
C ALA A 12 -4.12 -26.50 3.85
N HIS A 13 -3.40 -27.26 3.01
CA HIS A 13 -3.34 -27.00 1.56
C HIS A 13 -4.19 -27.91 0.67
N ASP A 14 -5.09 -28.74 1.18
CA ASP A 14 -5.83 -29.72 0.35
C ASP A 14 -7.35 -29.59 0.39
N ASP A 15 -7.92 -28.37 0.31
CA ASP A 15 -9.39 -28.25 0.11
C ASP A 15 -9.72 -27.09 -0.87
N ILE A 16 -9.49 -27.33 -2.17
CA ILE A 16 -10.00 -26.48 -3.25
C ILE A 16 -11.53 -26.63 -3.26
N GLY A 17 -12.25 -25.58 -2.84
CA GLY A 17 -13.71 -25.51 -2.93
C GLY A 17 -14.48 -25.40 -1.61
N ARG A 18 -13.83 -25.41 -0.46
CA ARG A 18 -14.46 -25.10 0.83
C ARG A 18 -14.13 -23.68 1.27
N ALA A 19 -15.10 -22.99 1.87
CA ALA A 19 -14.84 -21.73 2.59
C ALA A 19 -13.60 -21.93 3.49
N PRO A 20 -12.65 -20.99 3.51
CA PRO A 20 -11.45 -21.14 4.32
C PRO A 20 -11.88 -21.48 5.74
N ARG A 21 -11.35 -22.58 6.27
CA ARG A 21 -11.59 -22.94 7.68
C ARG A 21 -11.17 -21.73 8.52
N PRO A 22 -11.96 -21.31 9.50
CA PRO A 22 -11.55 -20.22 10.37
C PRO A 22 -10.19 -20.59 10.96
N VAL A 23 -9.20 -19.73 10.72
CA VAL A 23 -7.85 -19.91 11.28
C VAL A 23 -8.04 -20.04 12.80
N PRO A 24 -7.53 -21.10 13.43
CA PRO A 24 -7.78 -21.33 14.84
C PRO A 24 -7.39 -20.10 15.67
N SER A 25 -8.28 -19.65 16.54
CA SER A 25 -8.08 -18.46 17.38
C SER A 25 -6.79 -18.46 18.19
N TRP A 26 -6.23 -19.64 18.48
CA TRP A 26 -4.95 -19.78 19.17
C TRP A 26 -3.71 -19.39 18.32
N LEU A 27 -3.82 -19.31 16.97
CA LEU A 27 -2.76 -18.78 16.12
C LEU A 27 -2.62 -17.25 16.27
N PHE A 28 -3.64 -16.58 16.80
CA PHE A 28 -3.65 -15.17 17.14
C PHE A 28 -3.33 -14.91 18.62
N TYR A 29 -3.07 -15.95 19.38
CA TYR A 29 -2.60 -15.93 20.76
C TYR A 29 -1.19 -16.47 20.86
N PRO A 30 -0.42 -15.92 21.73
CA PRO A 30 -0.63 -14.81 22.63
C PRO A 30 0.32 -13.65 22.30
N ARG A 31 -0.07 -12.41 22.60
CA ARG A 31 0.87 -11.28 22.72
C ARG A 31 2.20 -11.69 23.37
N GLU A 32 2.14 -12.62 24.29
CA GLU A 32 3.28 -13.18 24.99
C GLU A 32 4.25 -13.92 24.06
N ILE A 33 3.76 -14.72 23.12
CA ILE A 33 4.62 -15.42 22.12
C ILE A 33 5.22 -14.39 21.15
N TRP A 34 4.42 -13.43 20.67
CA TRP A 34 4.93 -12.37 19.80
C TRP A 34 5.95 -11.48 20.48
N ARG A 35 5.74 -11.15 21.76
CA ARG A 35 6.72 -10.42 22.57
C ARG A 35 8.00 -11.20 22.78
N LEU A 36 7.94 -12.53 22.87
CA LEU A 36 9.13 -13.39 23.01
C LEU A 36 9.96 -13.48 21.74
N ILE A 37 9.36 -13.32 20.57
CA ILE A 37 10.05 -13.39 19.26
C ILE A 37 10.31 -12.02 18.63
N SER A 38 9.70 -10.94 19.16
CA SER A 38 9.99 -9.59 18.69
C SER A 38 11.38 -9.15 19.16
N PRO A 39 12.16 -8.48 18.31
CA PRO A 39 13.40 -7.88 18.75
C PRO A 39 13.12 -6.80 19.83
N PRO A 40 14.03 -6.58 20.78
CA PRO A 40 13.90 -5.48 21.72
C PRO A 40 13.93 -4.13 20.96
N PRO A 41 13.44 -3.03 21.60
CA PRO A 41 13.61 -1.70 21.01
C PRO A 41 15.08 -1.40 20.72
N GLY A 42 15.34 -0.85 19.52
CA GLY A 42 16.68 -0.53 19.05
C GLY A 42 16.98 -1.10 17.68
N GLU A 43 18.24 -1.29 17.37
CA GLU A 43 18.67 -1.90 16.14
C GLU A 43 18.25 -3.38 16.06
N MET A 44 17.75 -3.81 14.90
CA MET A 44 17.39 -5.21 14.70
C MET A 44 18.63 -6.02 14.33
N PRO A 45 19.00 -7.05 15.14
CA PRO A 45 20.18 -7.85 14.84
C PRO A 45 19.98 -8.67 13.57
N SER A 46 20.93 -8.57 12.64
CA SER A 46 20.96 -9.35 11.42
C SER A 46 22.31 -10.04 11.30
N PRO A 47 22.39 -11.38 11.41
CA PRO A 47 23.65 -12.08 11.29
C PRO A 47 24.26 -11.86 9.91
N ALA A 48 25.58 -11.64 9.88
CA ALA A 48 26.33 -11.50 8.65
C ALA A 48 26.17 -12.75 7.75
N ARG A 49 26.13 -12.52 6.43
CA ARG A 49 26.13 -13.62 5.44
C ARG A 49 27.53 -13.72 4.83
N PRO A 50 28.09 -14.93 4.65
CA PRO A 50 29.25 -15.11 3.80
C PRO A 50 28.95 -14.64 2.37
N GLY A 51 29.84 -13.85 1.78
CA GLY A 51 29.71 -13.38 0.39
C GLY A 51 29.16 -11.95 0.22
N GLY A 52 28.95 -11.19 1.32
CA GLY A 52 28.58 -9.77 1.25
C GLY A 52 27.09 -9.48 1.28
N GLN A 53 26.74 -8.19 1.16
CA GLN A 53 25.36 -7.69 1.25
C GLN A 53 24.71 -7.45 -0.12
N VAL A 54 25.49 -7.31 -1.19
CA VAL A 54 25.01 -6.98 -2.54
C VAL A 54 25.28 -8.12 -3.50
N GLU A 55 24.23 -8.52 -4.21
CA GLU A 55 24.33 -9.36 -5.41
C GLU A 55 24.06 -8.46 -6.62
N ARG A 56 25.03 -8.28 -7.48
CA ARG A 56 24.92 -7.42 -8.67
C ARG A 56 24.86 -8.27 -9.93
N PHE A 57 23.83 -8.06 -10.75
CA PHE A 57 23.59 -8.80 -12.00
C PHE A 57 23.97 -7.97 -13.23
N HIS A 58 23.87 -6.64 -13.12
CA HIS A 58 24.22 -5.68 -14.17
C HIS A 58 25.09 -4.54 -13.62
N PRO A 59 25.85 -3.81 -14.44
CA PRO A 59 26.59 -2.61 -14.05
C PRO A 59 25.70 -1.55 -13.39
N VAL A 60 26.29 -0.63 -12.65
CA VAL A 60 25.54 0.41 -11.91
C VAL A 60 24.76 1.33 -12.87
N ASP A 61 25.31 1.57 -14.04
CA ASP A 61 24.76 2.41 -15.12
C ASP A 61 23.92 1.62 -16.14
N PHE A 62 23.47 0.41 -15.81
CA PHE A 62 22.64 -0.42 -16.68
C PHE A 62 21.26 0.20 -16.91
N ALA A 63 20.60 0.63 -15.82
CA ALA A 63 19.29 1.27 -15.89
C ALA A 63 19.46 2.76 -16.19
N GLU A 64 18.63 3.27 -17.10
CA GLU A 64 18.60 4.69 -17.45
C GLU A 64 17.36 5.39 -16.87
N PRO A 65 17.46 6.67 -16.49
CA PRO A 65 16.29 7.44 -16.06
C PRO A 65 15.12 7.36 -17.04
N VAL A 66 13.92 7.11 -16.52
CA VAL A 66 12.69 7.05 -17.31
C VAL A 66 12.01 8.41 -17.31
N ARG A 67 11.59 8.87 -18.49
CA ARG A 67 10.81 10.10 -18.62
C ARG A 67 9.33 9.78 -18.46
N ALA A 68 8.74 10.39 -17.44
CA ALA A 68 7.32 10.29 -17.18
C ALA A 68 6.75 11.68 -16.84
N VAL A 69 5.47 11.84 -17.08
CA VAL A 69 4.70 12.99 -16.59
C VAL A 69 4.54 12.79 -15.08
N PRO A 70 4.96 13.74 -14.25
CA PRO A 70 4.78 13.60 -12.80
C PRO A 70 3.29 13.61 -12.45
N PRO A 71 2.85 12.82 -11.45
CA PRO A 71 1.49 12.88 -10.95
C PRO A 71 1.16 14.30 -10.45
N PRO A 72 -0.08 14.78 -10.64
CA PRO A 72 -0.45 16.12 -10.25
C PRO A 72 -0.31 16.29 -8.73
N GLN A 73 0.24 17.44 -8.30
CA GLN A 73 0.34 17.78 -6.88
C GLN A 73 -1.05 18.17 -6.35
N HIS A 74 -1.55 17.42 -5.39
CA HIS A 74 -2.80 17.77 -4.71
C HIS A 74 -2.59 19.02 -3.82
N PRO A 75 -3.44 20.08 -3.96
CA PRO A 75 -3.21 21.35 -3.26
C PRO A 75 -3.26 21.26 -1.72
N PHE A 76 -3.94 20.25 -1.17
CA PHE A 76 -4.17 20.06 0.26
C PHE A 76 -3.50 18.82 0.83
N MET A 77 -2.48 18.31 0.13
CA MET A 77 -1.62 17.24 0.64
C MET A 77 -0.16 17.70 0.66
N ALA A 78 0.66 17.07 1.47
CA ALA A 78 2.09 17.27 1.48
C ALA A 78 2.69 17.03 0.09
N ALA A 79 3.90 17.50 -0.14
CA ALA A 79 4.55 17.42 -1.45
C ALA A 79 4.74 15.95 -1.91
N ASN A 80 4.50 15.69 -3.19
CA ASN A 80 4.86 14.43 -3.83
C ASN A 80 6.40 14.31 -3.97
N PRO A 81 6.98 13.10 -3.88
CA PRO A 81 6.37 11.88 -3.36
C PRO A 81 6.36 11.86 -1.83
N GLY A 82 5.53 10.98 -1.26
CA GLY A 82 5.60 10.65 0.17
C GLY A 82 4.55 11.34 1.03
N SER A 83 3.43 11.83 0.46
CA SER A 83 2.32 12.38 1.23
C SER A 83 1.45 11.31 1.91
N ASN A 84 1.50 10.07 1.43
CA ASN A 84 0.77 8.91 1.93
C ASN A 84 1.47 7.59 1.54
N MET A 85 0.82 6.44 1.75
CA MET A 85 1.33 5.11 1.41
C MET A 85 1.72 4.96 -0.07
N HIS A 86 1.02 5.65 -0.97
CA HIS A 86 1.16 5.55 -2.43
C HIS A 86 1.80 6.79 -3.06
N ASP A 87 2.52 7.58 -2.25
CA ASP A 87 3.29 8.75 -2.62
C ASP A 87 2.50 10.01 -2.98
N ASP A 88 1.31 9.90 -3.56
CA ASP A 88 0.49 11.01 -4.07
C ASP A 88 -1.02 10.74 -4.02
N ALA A 89 -1.84 11.71 -4.40
CA ALA A 89 -3.30 11.58 -4.42
C ALA A 89 -3.82 10.64 -5.52
N SER A 90 -3.07 10.46 -6.60
CA SER A 90 -3.38 9.56 -7.72
C SER A 90 -2.98 8.11 -7.42
N MET A 91 -2.29 7.85 -6.31
CA MET A 91 -1.83 6.52 -5.86
C MET A 91 -0.90 5.83 -6.86
N THR A 92 0.09 6.55 -7.41
CA THR A 92 0.93 6.04 -8.50
C THR A 92 2.09 5.17 -8.05
N ASP A 93 2.49 5.24 -6.79
CA ASP A 93 3.67 4.53 -6.27
C ASP A 93 4.98 4.89 -7.01
N THR A 94 5.08 6.14 -7.50
CA THR A 94 6.15 6.61 -8.38
C THR A 94 6.82 7.88 -7.84
N ALA A 95 8.15 7.85 -7.77
CA ALA A 95 8.99 8.96 -7.32
C ALA A 95 9.90 9.48 -8.45
N ALA A 96 10.02 10.81 -8.57
CA ALA A 96 10.92 11.43 -9.53
C ALA A 96 12.40 11.31 -9.14
N ALA A 97 12.70 11.32 -7.83
CA ALA A 97 14.05 11.28 -7.31
C ALA A 97 14.74 9.92 -7.56
N PRO A 98 16.09 9.89 -7.75
CA PRO A 98 16.81 8.63 -7.89
C PRO A 98 16.85 7.88 -6.55
N GLY A 99 16.38 6.64 -6.51
CA GLY A 99 16.55 5.72 -5.39
C GLY A 99 18.00 5.19 -5.29
N PRO A 100 18.33 4.35 -4.29
CA PRO A 100 19.66 3.81 -4.12
C PRO A 100 20.08 2.93 -5.30
N LEU A 101 21.36 2.96 -5.64
CA LEU A 101 21.95 2.16 -6.72
C LEU A 101 22.66 0.89 -6.23
N GLY A 102 22.61 0.61 -4.92
CA GLY A 102 23.29 -0.52 -4.29
C GLY A 102 24.82 -0.37 -4.27
N ILE A 103 25.33 0.86 -4.17
CA ILE A 103 26.77 1.16 -4.09
C ILE A 103 27.16 1.22 -2.63
N ASP A 104 27.97 0.24 -2.17
CA ASP A 104 28.40 0.13 -0.78
C ASP A 104 27.25 0.39 0.23
N PRO A 105 26.13 -0.33 0.15
CA PRO A 105 24.91 0.06 0.84
C PRO A 105 25.07 -0.01 2.36
N GLU A 106 24.61 1.02 3.01
CA GLU A 106 24.37 1.06 4.44
C GLU A 106 22.94 0.62 4.77
N ILE A 107 22.79 -0.27 5.74
CA ILE A 107 21.49 -0.78 6.22
C ILE A 107 21.28 -0.30 7.63
N VAL A 108 20.27 0.51 7.83
CA VAL A 108 19.84 0.98 9.15
C VAL A 108 18.52 0.30 9.51
N THR A 109 18.45 -0.23 10.72
CA THR A 109 17.26 -0.95 11.21
C THR A 109 16.80 -0.39 12.54
N ARG A 110 15.49 -0.40 12.75
CA ARG A 110 14.92 0.03 14.02
C ARG A 110 13.68 -0.77 14.38
N SER A 111 13.65 -1.24 15.64
CA SER A 111 12.47 -1.83 16.28
C SER A 111 12.02 -0.95 17.44
N GLU A 112 10.72 -0.81 17.61
CA GLU A 112 10.11 -0.23 18.82
C GLU A 112 9.59 -1.32 19.78
N GLY A 113 10.02 -2.57 19.57
CA GLY A 113 9.54 -3.75 20.27
C GLY A 113 8.40 -4.44 19.52
N PHE A 114 7.42 -4.97 20.27
CA PHE A 114 6.28 -5.64 19.64
C PHE A 114 5.35 -4.63 18.95
N GLY A 115 5.31 -4.67 17.61
CA GLY A 115 4.49 -3.82 16.75
C GLY A 115 5.25 -3.35 15.51
N GLY A 116 4.55 -2.71 14.59
CA GLY A 116 5.09 -2.20 13.33
C GLY A 116 4.36 -0.97 12.84
N TYR A 117 4.84 -0.42 11.74
CA TYR A 117 4.22 0.71 11.06
C TYR A 117 3.34 0.21 9.91
N GLY A 118 2.13 0.77 9.78
CA GLY A 118 1.27 0.53 8.63
C GLY A 118 1.69 1.38 7.44
N THR A 119 1.53 2.68 7.57
CA THR A 119 1.86 3.70 6.56
C THR A 119 2.93 4.64 7.10
N MET A 120 3.75 5.17 6.18
CA MET A 120 4.69 6.26 6.42
C MET A 120 4.44 7.38 5.43
N ALA A 121 4.87 8.59 5.81
CA ALA A 121 4.88 9.76 4.96
C ALA A 121 6.09 10.63 5.30
N PHE A 122 6.44 11.60 4.44
CA PHE A 122 7.52 12.56 4.70
C PHE A 122 6.94 13.96 4.92
N ASP A 123 7.33 14.59 6.01
CA ASP A 123 7.00 16.00 6.22
C ASP A 123 7.90 16.94 5.36
N ARG A 124 7.61 18.24 5.38
CA ARG A 124 8.41 19.23 4.61
C ARG A 124 9.89 19.30 5.03
N LYS A 125 10.24 18.78 6.21
CA LYS A 125 11.63 18.64 6.67
C LYS A 125 12.24 17.29 6.33
N LYS A 126 11.56 16.47 5.52
CA LYS A 126 11.96 15.13 5.10
C LYS A 126 12.15 14.16 6.27
N ARG A 127 11.45 14.40 7.40
CA ARG A 127 11.37 13.44 8.50
C ARG A 127 10.24 12.45 8.23
N LEU A 128 10.37 11.25 8.74
CA LEU A 128 9.35 10.23 8.60
C LEU A 128 8.23 10.44 9.63
N VAL A 129 7.01 10.44 9.16
CA VAL A 129 5.79 10.39 9.98
C VAL A 129 5.11 9.06 9.73
N GLY A 130 4.76 8.33 10.78
CA GLY A 130 4.11 7.04 10.63
C GLY A 130 3.12 6.73 11.73
N VAL A 131 2.21 5.80 11.47
CA VAL A 131 1.34 5.24 12.50
C VAL A 131 1.90 3.90 12.92
N TYR A 132 2.44 3.86 14.14
CA TYR A 132 2.90 2.64 14.80
C TYR A 132 1.76 1.97 15.55
N GLY A 133 1.65 0.66 15.46
CA GLY A 133 0.65 -0.11 16.19
C GLY A 133 1.20 -1.42 16.74
N ASN A 134 0.77 -1.79 17.96
CA ASN A 134 1.09 -3.07 18.59
C ASN A 134 -0.10 -4.05 18.57
N GLY A 135 -1.04 -3.82 17.66
CA GLY A 135 -2.27 -4.61 17.52
C GLY A 135 -3.40 -4.14 18.46
N ARG A 136 -3.12 -3.35 19.50
CA ARG A 136 -4.11 -2.76 20.40
C ARG A 136 -3.99 -1.25 20.51
N GLU A 137 -2.80 -0.76 20.76
CA GLU A 137 -2.48 0.65 20.95
C GLU A 137 -1.83 1.18 19.68
N PHE A 138 -2.08 2.44 19.37
CA PHE A 138 -1.62 3.10 18.15
C PHE A 138 -1.07 4.48 18.49
N TRP A 139 -0.05 4.89 17.73
CA TRP A 139 0.61 6.18 17.89
C TRP A 139 0.96 6.79 16.56
N VAL A 140 0.73 8.08 16.39
CA VAL A 140 1.42 8.87 15.38
C VAL A 140 2.83 9.12 15.91
N GLN A 141 3.84 8.77 15.13
CA GLN A 141 5.25 8.96 15.50
C GLN A 141 5.97 9.78 14.44
N LEU A 142 6.86 10.63 14.91
CA LEU A 142 7.82 11.37 14.11
C LEU A 142 9.20 10.74 14.31
N LEU A 143 9.89 10.40 13.20
CA LEU A 143 11.20 9.77 13.24
C LEU A 143 12.21 10.59 12.40
N ASP A 144 13.47 10.52 12.79
CA ASP A 144 14.57 10.95 11.97
C ASP A 144 14.77 9.99 10.78
N ALA A 145 14.76 10.53 9.57
CA ALA A 145 14.81 9.70 8.35
C ALA A 145 16.16 8.99 8.15
N HIS A 146 17.25 9.48 8.74
CA HIS A 146 18.58 8.91 8.55
C HIS A 146 18.95 7.85 9.59
N THR A 147 18.39 7.96 10.79
CA THR A 147 18.72 7.08 11.92
C THR A 147 17.55 6.21 12.37
N LEU A 148 16.34 6.48 11.84
CA LEU A 148 15.07 5.88 12.23
C LEU A 148 14.73 6.07 13.73
N VAL A 149 15.42 6.97 14.40
CA VAL A 149 15.19 7.27 15.84
C VAL A 149 13.90 8.07 15.99
N LYS A 150 13.05 7.63 16.91
CA LYS A 150 11.82 8.33 17.25
C LYS A 150 12.12 9.66 17.94
N LEU A 151 11.59 10.74 17.38
CA LEU A 151 11.73 12.11 17.84
C LEU A 151 10.56 12.57 18.70
N ALA A 152 9.35 12.16 18.35
CA ALA A 152 8.12 12.48 19.07
C ALA A 152 7.05 11.42 18.84
N SER A 153 6.02 11.39 19.72
CA SER A 153 4.93 10.42 19.62
C SER A 153 3.63 11.01 20.21
N TYR A 154 2.49 10.64 19.62
CA TYR A 154 1.15 10.98 20.08
C TYR A 154 0.27 9.73 20.08
N SER A 155 -0.41 9.44 21.21
CA SER A 155 -1.28 8.28 21.32
C SER A 155 -2.62 8.52 20.62
N LEU A 156 -3.00 7.58 19.79
CA LEU A 156 -4.34 7.48 19.19
C LEU A 156 -5.24 6.59 20.08
N PRO A 157 -6.57 6.63 19.91
CA PRO A 157 -7.49 5.72 20.58
C PRO A 157 -7.10 4.26 20.39
N PRO A 158 -7.08 3.44 21.45
CA PRO A 158 -6.74 2.03 21.36
C PRO A 158 -7.89 1.21 20.78
N ARG A 159 -7.60 0.04 20.22
CA ARG A 159 -8.66 -0.93 19.86
C ARG A 159 -9.37 -1.44 21.13
N PRO A 160 -10.68 -1.71 21.05
CA PRO A 160 -11.42 -2.35 22.14
C PRO A 160 -10.80 -3.68 22.57
N TRP A 161 -10.94 -4.04 23.84
CA TRP A 161 -10.39 -5.29 24.40
C TRP A 161 -10.86 -6.58 23.70
N SER A 162 -12.06 -6.55 23.17
CA SER A 162 -12.71 -7.67 22.50
C SER A 162 -12.05 -8.09 21.18
N PHE A 163 -11.21 -7.24 20.60
CA PHE A 163 -10.66 -7.45 19.26
C PHE A 163 -9.87 -8.77 19.06
N PRO A 164 -9.00 -9.26 19.97
CA PRO A 164 -8.30 -10.52 19.75
C PRO A 164 -9.11 -11.79 20.08
N LEU A 165 -10.25 -11.66 20.76
CA LEU A 165 -10.98 -12.78 21.34
C LEU A 165 -11.98 -13.45 20.39
N GLU A 166 -12.24 -12.87 19.23
CA GLU A 166 -13.46 -13.16 18.49
C GLU A 166 -13.28 -13.93 17.18
N GLY A 167 -12.10 -14.48 16.94
CA GLY A 167 -11.83 -15.30 15.75
C GLY A 167 -11.91 -14.52 14.42
N VAL A 168 -11.93 -13.19 14.50
CA VAL A 168 -11.90 -12.33 13.32
C VAL A 168 -10.46 -11.99 13.00
N ALA A 169 -10.08 -12.20 11.75
CA ALA A 169 -8.74 -11.92 11.29
C ALA A 169 -8.37 -10.44 11.48
N PRO A 170 -7.22 -10.11 12.11
CA PRO A 170 -6.83 -8.73 12.39
C PRO A 170 -6.83 -7.80 11.18
N TRP A 171 -6.52 -8.31 10.00
CA TRP A 171 -6.52 -7.56 8.73
C TRP A 171 -7.91 -7.13 8.26
N LYS A 172 -8.99 -7.74 8.73
CA LYS A 172 -10.35 -7.27 8.45
C LYS A 172 -10.72 -5.96 9.17
N TYR A 173 -9.85 -5.51 10.06
CA TYR A 173 -10.02 -4.26 10.81
C TYR A 173 -8.80 -3.36 10.57
N ILE A 174 -8.59 -2.97 9.32
CA ILE A 174 -7.47 -2.14 8.88
C ILE A 174 -7.56 -0.67 9.36
N GLY A 175 -8.58 -0.29 10.08
CA GLY A 175 -8.67 1.03 10.72
C GLY A 175 -7.45 1.38 11.58
N ALA A 176 -7.44 2.56 12.16
CA ALA A 176 -6.36 3.09 13.00
C ALA A 176 -5.11 3.56 12.25
N GLY A 177 -5.33 4.32 11.18
CA GLY A 177 -4.26 5.05 10.50
C GLY A 177 -3.40 4.21 9.57
N MET A 178 -3.85 3.04 9.18
CA MET A 178 -3.13 2.24 8.18
C MET A 178 -2.99 3.00 6.85
N TYR A 179 -3.95 3.86 6.52
CA TYR A 179 -3.98 4.71 5.33
C TYR A 179 -4.22 6.17 5.70
N PHE A 180 -3.35 6.75 6.51
CA PHE A 180 -3.34 8.19 6.76
C PHE A 180 -2.61 8.94 5.64
N TYR A 181 -2.79 10.25 5.58
CA TYR A 181 -1.99 11.13 4.74
C TYR A 181 -1.49 12.35 5.52
N LEU A 182 -0.45 13.00 5.02
CA LEU A 182 -0.02 14.32 5.47
C LEU A 182 -0.65 15.40 4.59
N ASP A 183 -1.24 16.41 5.23
CA ASP A 183 -1.73 17.59 4.52
C ASP A 183 -0.61 18.63 4.26
N GLU A 184 -0.96 19.69 3.55
CA GLU A 184 -0.06 20.79 3.16
C GLU A 184 0.54 21.58 4.33
N ARG A 185 0.09 21.31 5.56
CA ARG A 185 0.57 21.92 6.81
C ARG A 185 1.31 20.94 7.70
N ASP A 186 1.75 19.81 7.16
CA ASP A 186 2.34 18.70 7.92
C ASP A 186 1.43 18.21 9.05
N ARG A 187 0.11 18.12 8.83
CA ARG A 187 -0.79 17.48 9.75
C ARG A 187 -1.13 16.08 9.25
N ALA A 188 -1.00 15.10 10.12
CA ALA A 188 -1.45 13.74 9.82
C ALA A 188 -2.98 13.68 9.98
N VAL A 189 -3.69 13.33 8.92
CA VAL A 189 -5.14 13.10 8.91
C VAL A 189 -5.37 11.60 8.99
N VAL A 190 -5.83 11.14 10.16
CA VAL A 190 -5.74 9.73 10.57
C VAL A 190 -7.11 9.17 10.91
N PRO A 191 -7.61 8.12 10.25
CA PRO A 191 -8.76 7.38 10.72
C PRO A 191 -8.39 6.55 11.97
N THR A 192 -9.25 6.54 12.98
CA THR A 192 -8.98 5.89 14.26
C THR A 192 -9.81 4.62 14.47
N THR A 193 -9.43 3.82 15.45
CA THR A 193 -10.18 2.62 15.85
C THR A 193 -11.55 2.90 16.45
N GLU A 194 -11.83 4.14 16.86
CA GLU A 194 -13.12 4.59 17.37
C GLU A 194 -14.01 5.19 16.27
N ASN A 195 -13.62 5.04 14.99
CA ASN A 195 -14.32 5.62 13.86
C ASN A 195 -14.40 7.15 13.95
N SER A 196 -13.29 7.79 14.23
CA SER A 196 -13.10 9.24 14.09
C SER A 196 -11.99 9.55 13.07
N ILE A 197 -12.00 10.75 12.53
CA ILE A 197 -10.88 11.31 11.78
C ILE A 197 -10.15 12.28 12.71
N GLU A 198 -8.94 11.95 13.10
CA GLU A 198 -8.06 12.82 13.89
C GLU A 198 -7.14 13.62 12.98
N VAL A 199 -7.06 14.93 13.19
CA VAL A 199 -6.10 15.82 12.54
C VAL A 199 -5.02 16.15 13.54
N VAL A 200 -3.82 15.65 13.31
CA VAL A 200 -2.71 15.64 14.27
C VAL A 200 -1.56 16.49 13.73
N GLN A 201 -1.21 17.59 14.41
CA GLN A 201 -0.11 18.48 14.02
C GLN A 201 1.25 17.86 14.32
N ILE A 202 2.07 17.73 13.28
CA ILE A 202 3.49 17.38 13.41
C ILE A 202 4.27 18.69 13.66
N PRO A 203 5.02 18.81 14.76
CA PRO A 203 5.68 20.06 15.10
C PRO A 203 7.01 20.23 14.35
N ASP A 204 7.37 21.47 14.06
CA ASP A 204 8.68 21.81 13.52
C ASP A 204 9.82 21.44 14.47
N ASP A 205 9.63 21.74 15.75
CA ASP A 205 10.51 21.31 16.83
C ASP A 205 9.88 20.10 17.57
N PRO A 206 10.50 18.91 17.51
CA PRO A 206 9.99 17.71 18.17
C PRO A 206 9.74 17.89 19.68
N ALA A 207 10.49 18.78 20.35
CA ALA A 207 10.33 19.07 21.78
C ALA A 207 8.98 19.73 22.11
N SER A 208 8.32 20.35 21.12
CA SER A 208 6.97 20.93 21.29
C SER A 208 5.86 19.86 21.35
N GLY A 209 6.17 18.60 21.01
CA GLY A 209 5.25 17.48 21.06
C GLY A 209 4.22 17.48 19.91
N ILE A 210 3.83 16.29 19.49
CA ILE A 210 2.73 16.07 18.54
C ILE A 210 1.40 16.25 19.28
N ARG A 211 0.40 16.86 18.65
CA ARG A 211 -0.91 17.13 19.28
C ARG A 211 -2.06 17.02 18.29
N SER A 212 -3.22 16.57 18.74
CA SER A 212 -4.47 16.68 18.01
C SER A 212 -4.89 18.15 17.93
N VAL A 213 -5.34 18.57 16.76
CA VAL A 213 -5.86 19.93 16.51
C VAL A 213 -7.34 19.93 16.12
N ARG A 214 -7.85 18.81 15.65
CA ARG A 214 -9.26 18.60 15.35
C ARG A 214 -9.60 17.12 15.30
N SER A 215 -10.85 16.79 15.65
CA SER A 215 -11.42 15.45 15.52
C SER A 215 -12.83 15.54 14.94
N TYR A 216 -13.18 14.55 14.11
CA TYR A 216 -14.52 14.40 13.54
C TYR A 216 -15.03 13.01 13.92
N ASP A 217 -16.14 12.97 14.64
CA ASP A 217 -16.77 11.72 15.08
C ASP A 217 -17.62 11.12 13.97
N LEU A 218 -17.27 9.91 13.55
CA LEU A 218 -17.98 9.13 12.54
C LEU A 218 -18.64 7.87 13.13
N HIS A 219 -18.70 7.75 14.46
CA HIS A 219 -19.20 6.53 15.12
C HIS A 219 -20.64 6.16 14.68
N GLU A 220 -21.50 7.14 14.44
CA GLU A 220 -22.86 6.92 13.94
C GLU A 220 -22.95 6.81 12.41
N HIS A 221 -21.85 7.08 11.69
CA HIS A 221 -21.77 7.16 10.23
C HIS A 221 -21.04 5.96 9.60
N VAL A 222 -20.98 4.84 10.32
CA VAL A 222 -20.46 3.55 9.86
C VAL A 222 -21.58 2.53 9.79
N VAL A 223 -21.35 1.42 9.08
CA VAL A 223 -22.35 0.35 9.00
C VAL A 223 -22.50 -0.31 10.37
N LYS A 224 -23.72 -0.35 10.88
CA LYS A 224 -24.04 -1.07 12.11
C LYS A 224 -24.10 -2.56 11.81
N LEU A 225 -23.15 -3.31 12.35
CA LEU A 225 -23.03 -4.76 12.18
C LEU A 225 -23.27 -5.46 13.51
N ASP A 226 -23.81 -6.69 13.45
CA ASP A 226 -23.98 -7.53 14.61
C ASP A 226 -22.62 -8.03 15.11
N TRP A 227 -22.50 -8.05 16.44
CA TRP A 227 -21.33 -8.63 17.10
C TRP A 227 -21.03 -10.07 16.62
N PRO A 228 -19.75 -10.46 16.33
CA PRO A 228 -18.50 -9.74 16.60
C PRO A 228 -18.02 -8.85 15.45
N GLN A 229 -18.80 -8.71 14.38
CA GLN A 229 -18.42 -7.90 13.22
C GLN A 229 -18.52 -6.41 13.55
N ARG A 230 -17.59 -5.64 13.05
CA ARG A 230 -17.57 -4.18 13.17
C ARG A 230 -17.15 -3.58 11.85
N ASP A 231 -17.72 -2.43 11.54
CA ASP A 231 -17.24 -1.60 10.45
C ASP A 231 -16.19 -0.62 10.95
N SER A 232 -15.26 -0.25 10.10
CA SER A 232 -14.18 0.67 10.43
C SER A 232 -13.96 1.69 9.33
N VAL A 233 -13.83 2.96 9.68
CA VAL A 233 -13.25 3.97 8.79
C VAL A 233 -11.79 3.58 8.56
N ALA A 234 -11.46 3.21 7.32
CA ALA A 234 -10.14 2.71 6.99
C ALA A 234 -9.33 3.70 6.16
N TRP A 235 -9.99 4.50 5.34
CA TRP A 235 -9.37 5.41 4.38
C TRP A 235 -9.95 6.81 4.51
N VAL A 236 -9.09 7.81 4.42
CA VAL A 236 -9.46 9.22 4.41
C VAL A 236 -8.51 9.98 3.48
N LEU A 237 -9.07 10.80 2.58
CA LEU A 237 -8.32 11.70 1.69
C LEU A 237 -9.07 13.00 1.49
N PRO A 238 -8.37 14.11 1.18
CA PRO A 238 -9.03 15.38 0.94
C PRO A 238 -9.69 15.44 -0.44
N GLU A 239 -10.81 16.11 -0.54
CA GLU A 239 -11.37 16.55 -1.83
C GLU A 239 -10.39 17.51 -2.52
N TRP A 240 -10.30 17.50 -3.85
CA TRP A 240 -9.32 18.31 -4.58
C TRP A 240 -9.36 19.81 -4.25
N ASN A 241 -10.54 20.34 -3.91
CA ASN A 241 -10.71 21.74 -3.48
C ASN A 241 -10.48 21.96 -1.97
N GLY A 242 -10.16 20.92 -1.20
CA GLY A 242 -9.89 20.98 0.24
C GLY A 242 -11.10 21.27 1.13
N ARG A 243 -12.30 21.34 0.57
CA ARG A 243 -13.50 21.68 1.34
C ARG A 243 -13.94 20.51 2.23
N ARG A 244 -13.70 19.26 1.79
CA ARG A 244 -14.15 18.06 2.48
C ARG A 244 -13.05 17.02 2.60
N TYR A 245 -13.16 16.18 3.61
CA TYR A 245 -12.54 14.86 3.63
C TYR A 245 -13.52 13.86 3.04
N TRP A 246 -13.04 12.99 2.16
CA TRP A 246 -13.71 11.78 1.78
C TRP A 246 -13.23 10.64 2.64
N TYR A 247 -14.14 9.76 3.04
CA TYR A 247 -13.80 8.55 3.77
C TYR A 247 -14.50 7.33 3.20
N ALA A 248 -13.90 6.16 3.41
CA ALA A 248 -14.52 4.89 3.12
C ALA A 248 -14.36 3.96 4.31
N THR A 249 -15.37 3.08 4.53
CA THR A 249 -15.34 2.06 5.55
C THR A 249 -15.18 0.67 4.94
N THR A 250 -14.67 -0.26 5.73
CA THR A 250 -14.47 -1.66 5.29
C THR A 250 -15.77 -2.35 4.89
N SER A 251 -16.93 -1.92 5.39
CA SER A 251 -18.24 -2.48 5.03
C SER A 251 -18.98 -1.67 3.97
N GLY A 252 -18.27 -0.77 3.24
CA GLY A 252 -18.77 -0.09 2.05
C GLY A 252 -19.62 1.14 2.32
N MET A 253 -19.44 1.83 3.46
CA MET A 253 -19.90 3.21 3.59
C MET A 253 -18.87 4.13 2.95
N VAL A 254 -19.32 5.04 2.09
CA VAL A 254 -18.53 6.12 1.51
C VAL A 254 -19.16 7.42 1.95
N GLY A 255 -18.36 8.38 2.41
CA GLY A 255 -18.92 9.62 2.90
C GLY A 255 -17.99 10.81 2.77
N THR A 256 -18.55 11.97 3.05
CA THR A 256 -17.85 13.25 3.10
C THR A 256 -17.98 13.89 4.47
N VAL A 257 -16.95 14.61 4.90
CA VAL A 257 -16.94 15.44 6.10
C VAL A 257 -16.52 16.86 5.69
N ASP A 258 -17.37 17.84 5.87
CA ASP A 258 -17.02 19.25 5.64
C ASP A 258 -15.95 19.67 6.67
N VAL A 259 -14.82 20.15 6.18
CA VAL A 259 -13.63 20.44 7.02
C VAL A 259 -13.91 21.57 8.03
N GLU A 260 -14.75 22.54 7.69
CA GLU A 260 -15.04 23.69 8.56
C GLU A 260 -16.16 23.40 9.56
N THR A 261 -17.29 22.86 9.06
CA THR A 261 -18.50 22.68 9.87
C THR A 261 -18.58 21.32 10.56
N GLY A 262 -17.88 20.29 10.04
CA GLY A 262 -18.00 18.91 10.47
C GLY A 262 -19.29 18.23 9.96
N ALA A 263 -20.04 18.85 9.04
CA ALA A 263 -21.22 18.24 8.45
C ALA A 263 -20.85 16.99 7.66
N ILE A 264 -21.61 15.91 7.84
CA ILE A 264 -21.35 14.60 7.26
C ILE A 264 -22.48 14.25 6.31
N ALA A 265 -22.11 13.67 5.16
CA ALA A 265 -23.03 13.00 4.25
C ALA A 265 -22.44 11.66 3.84
N GLU A 266 -23.31 10.66 3.62
CA GLU A 266 -22.85 9.29 3.39
C GLU A 266 -23.73 8.55 2.38
N LEU A 267 -23.14 7.54 1.75
CA LEU A 267 -23.80 6.60 0.85
C LEU A 267 -23.27 5.20 1.13
N ARG A 268 -24.15 4.23 1.34
CA ARG A 268 -23.74 2.84 1.42
C ARG A 268 -23.69 2.21 0.03
N LEU A 269 -22.54 1.62 -0.32
CA LEU A 269 -22.39 0.92 -1.58
C LEU A 269 -23.23 -0.35 -1.60
N ALA A 270 -24.05 -0.48 -2.62
CA ALA A 270 -24.87 -1.66 -2.86
C ALA A 270 -25.15 -1.80 -4.35
N GLY A 271 -25.04 -3.01 -4.87
CA GLY A 271 -25.48 -3.39 -6.20
C GLY A 271 -26.68 -4.36 -6.13
N ASP A 272 -27.11 -4.87 -7.29
CA ASP A 272 -28.23 -5.82 -7.39
C ASP A 272 -28.05 -7.09 -6.53
N ALA A 273 -26.81 -7.47 -6.26
CA ALA A 273 -26.45 -8.62 -5.44
C ALA A 273 -26.28 -8.30 -3.95
N GLY A 274 -26.69 -7.11 -3.49
CA GLY A 274 -26.62 -6.67 -2.09
C GLY A 274 -25.44 -5.76 -1.76
N PRO A 275 -25.13 -5.58 -0.46
CA PRO A 275 -24.09 -4.69 0.00
C PRO A 275 -22.71 -5.05 -0.57
N GLU A 276 -21.89 -4.03 -0.78
CA GLU A 276 -20.51 -4.12 -1.25
C GLU A 276 -19.55 -3.75 -0.12
N ILE A 277 -18.31 -4.23 -0.19
CA ILE A 277 -17.24 -3.89 0.76
C ILE A 277 -16.13 -3.13 0.04
N VAL A 278 -15.41 -2.28 0.76
CA VAL A 278 -14.19 -1.64 0.28
C VAL A 278 -13.01 -2.29 0.99
N GLU A 279 -11.99 -2.68 0.24
CA GLU A 279 -10.87 -3.45 0.74
C GLU A 279 -9.59 -2.62 0.82
N ASN A 280 -9.36 -1.78 -0.21
CA ASN A 280 -8.13 -1.03 -0.37
C ASN A 280 -8.36 0.48 -0.50
N SER A 281 -7.27 1.23 -0.58
CA SER A 281 -7.29 2.68 -0.71
C SER A 281 -7.96 3.14 -2.00
N PHE A 282 -8.36 4.39 -2.00
CA PHE A 282 -8.98 5.07 -3.15
C PHE A 282 -8.13 6.24 -3.62
N ALA A 283 -8.32 6.69 -4.85
CA ALA A 283 -7.60 7.79 -5.44
C ALA A 283 -8.46 9.04 -5.57
N VAL A 284 -7.80 10.20 -5.54
CA VAL A 284 -8.41 11.52 -5.69
C VAL A 284 -7.83 12.23 -6.89
N GLY A 285 -8.69 12.59 -7.83
CA GLY A 285 -8.36 13.43 -8.98
C GLY A 285 -9.08 14.79 -8.93
N GLU A 286 -8.67 15.69 -9.82
CA GLU A 286 -9.33 16.97 -10.02
C GLU A 286 -10.81 16.83 -10.39
N ASP A 287 -11.14 15.72 -11.03
CA ASP A 287 -12.44 15.39 -11.60
C ASP A 287 -13.29 14.45 -10.74
N GLY A 288 -12.81 13.99 -9.58
CA GLY A 288 -13.60 13.15 -8.69
C GLY A 288 -12.79 12.20 -7.82
N ILE A 289 -13.53 11.36 -7.14
CA ILE A 289 -13.03 10.35 -6.20
C ILE A 289 -13.26 8.96 -6.81
N PHE A 290 -12.24 8.13 -6.85
CA PHE A 290 -12.29 6.83 -7.50
C PHE A 290 -12.09 5.71 -6.48
N ILE A 291 -13.13 4.91 -6.26
CA ILE A 291 -13.17 3.85 -5.24
C ILE A 291 -13.53 2.52 -5.90
N ALA A 292 -12.81 1.47 -5.56
CA ALA A 292 -13.17 0.10 -5.93
C ALA A 292 -13.80 -0.61 -4.73
N SER A 293 -15.00 -1.16 -4.94
CA SER A 293 -15.59 -2.15 -4.03
C SER A 293 -15.17 -3.56 -4.44
N ASP A 294 -15.59 -4.57 -3.69
CA ASP A 294 -15.41 -5.98 -4.08
C ASP A 294 -16.24 -6.40 -5.32
N ARG A 295 -16.92 -5.46 -6.01
CA ARG A 295 -17.83 -5.73 -7.13
C ARG A 295 -17.72 -4.76 -8.29
N ALA A 296 -17.32 -3.52 -8.03
CA ALA A 296 -17.30 -2.49 -9.07
C ALA A 296 -16.30 -1.38 -8.75
N LEU A 297 -15.85 -0.72 -9.80
CA LEU A 297 -15.14 0.55 -9.74
C LEU A 297 -16.17 1.68 -9.87
N TYR A 298 -15.99 2.72 -9.06
CA TYR A 298 -16.85 3.89 -9.00
C TYR A 298 -16.08 5.18 -9.20
N ARG A 299 -16.76 6.16 -9.77
CA ARG A 299 -16.39 7.57 -9.63
C ARG A 299 -17.49 8.28 -8.86
N PHE A 300 -17.05 9.12 -7.90
CA PHE A 300 -17.93 9.94 -7.09
C PHE A 300 -17.57 11.42 -7.20
N SER A 301 -18.58 12.25 -7.02
CA SER A 301 -18.46 13.67 -6.77
C SER A 301 -19.29 14.09 -5.57
N ALA A 302 -19.03 15.29 -5.02
CA ALA A 302 -19.84 15.84 -3.94
C ALA A 302 -20.87 16.81 -4.51
N GLY A 303 -22.15 16.64 -4.13
CA GLY A 303 -23.19 17.59 -4.39
C GLY A 303 -22.99 18.91 -3.62
N ALA A 304 -23.90 19.86 -3.80
CA ALA A 304 -23.77 21.21 -3.24
C ALA A 304 -23.66 21.23 -1.71
N ASN A 305 -24.38 20.33 -1.03
CA ASN A 305 -24.39 20.23 0.43
C ASN A 305 -23.50 19.08 0.93
N GLY A 306 -22.68 18.48 0.06
CA GLY A 306 -21.76 17.41 0.40
C GLY A 306 -22.31 16.01 0.17
N GLU A 307 -23.49 15.86 -0.42
CA GLU A 307 -24.05 14.56 -0.76
C GLU A 307 -23.10 13.76 -1.63
N VAL A 308 -22.95 12.47 -1.37
CA VAL A 308 -22.18 11.56 -2.22
C VAL A 308 -22.98 11.25 -3.48
N VAL A 309 -22.48 11.69 -4.63
CA VAL A 309 -23.10 11.48 -5.95
C VAL A 309 -22.27 10.44 -6.71
N THR A 310 -22.91 9.37 -7.18
CA THR A 310 -22.28 8.40 -8.06
C THR A 310 -22.34 8.91 -9.49
N ASP A 311 -21.19 9.28 -10.06
CA ASP A 311 -21.09 9.75 -11.45
C ASP A 311 -21.20 8.56 -12.42
N TRP A 312 -20.47 7.49 -12.14
CA TRP A 312 -20.58 6.21 -12.86
C TRP A 312 -20.17 5.02 -11.97
N ARG A 313 -20.61 3.84 -12.36
CA ARG A 313 -20.27 2.54 -11.75
C ARG A 313 -19.97 1.52 -12.83
N THR A 314 -18.79 0.90 -12.78
CA THR A 314 -18.35 -0.11 -13.74
C THR A 314 -18.07 -1.43 -13.00
N PRO A 315 -18.89 -2.47 -13.20
CA PRO A 315 -18.64 -3.77 -12.62
C PRO A 315 -17.42 -4.43 -13.28
N TYR A 316 -16.70 -5.25 -12.51
CA TYR A 316 -15.59 -6.06 -13.00
C TYR A 316 -15.76 -7.54 -12.60
N ASP A 317 -14.99 -8.44 -13.23
CA ASP A 317 -15.05 -9.86 -12.92
C ASP A 317 -14.38 -10.14 -11.56
N ARG A 318 -15.13 -10.68 -10.63
CA ARG A 318 -14.67 -11.02 -9.28
C ARG A 318 -14.39 -12.52 -9.09
N GLY A 319 -14.40 -13.27 -10.18
CA GLY A 319 -14.19 -14.71 -10.19
C GLY A 319 -15.23 -15.52 -9.39
N PRO A 320 -15.17 -16.85 -9.46
CA PRO A 320 -16.12 -17.73 -8.78
C PRO A 320 -15.82 -17.88 -7.27
N ALA A 321 -14.55 -17.74 -6.86
CA ALA A 321 -14.09 -18.01 -5.50
C ALA A 321 -13.05 -16.98 -5.02
N MET A 322 -12.82 -16.95 -3.71
CA MET A 322 -11.71 -16.22 -3.11
C MET A 322 -10.41 -16.96 -3.40
N LYS A 323 -9.41 -16.25 -3.92
CA LYS A 323 -8.11 -16.84 -4.26
C LYS A 323 -7.22 -16.96 -3.03
N PRO A 324 -6.27 -17.93 -3.02
CA PRO A 324 -5.31 -18.08 -1.93
C PRO A 324 -4.49 -16.79 -1.72
N GLY A 325 -4.50 -16.30 -0.48
CA GLY A 325 -3.77 -15.09 -0.10
C GLY A 325 -4.61 -13.83 -0.07
N LEU A 326 -5.77 -13.79 -0.72
CA LEU A 326 -6.66 -12.63 -0.71
C LEU A 326 -7.57 -12.61 0.50
N ILE A 327 -8.01 -11.43 0.89
CA ILE A 327 -8.95 -11.19 2.00
C ILE A 327 -10.40 -11.08 1.51
N SER A 328 -10.62 -10.80 0.23
CA SER A 328 -11.93 -10.78 -0.41
C SER A 328 -11.90 -11.38 -1.83
N ARG A 329 -13.01 -11.26 -2.54
CA ARG A 329 -13.14 -11.53 -3.98
C ARG A 329 -13.08 -10.25 -4.82
N GLY A 330 -12.57 -9.18 -4.23
CA GLY A 330 -12.44 -7.89 -4.88
C GLY A 330 -11.19 -7.77 -5.76
N THR A 331 -10.90 -6.54 -6.14
CA THR A 331 -9.75 -6.21 -6.99
C THR A 331 -8.40 -6.53 -6.35
N GLY A 332 -8.31 -6.48 -5.02
CA GLY A 332 -7.04 -6.61 -4.28
C GLY A 332 -6.12 -5.40 -4.41
N THR A 333 -6.30 -4.53 -5.42
CA THR A 333 -5.47 -3.34 -5.61
C THR A 333 -6.12 -2.08 -5.04
N SER A 334 -5.30 -1.16 -4.51
CA SER A 334 -5.69 0.25 -4.41
C SER A 334 -5.98 0.79 -5.81
N VAL A 335 -6.90 1.76 -5.90
CA VAL A 335 -7.21 2.41 -7.17
C VAL A 335 -6.13 3.42 -7.50
N SER A 336 -5.63 3.44 -8.73
CA SER A 336 -4.62 4.40 -9.19
C SER A 336 -5.09 5.18 -10.42
N LEU A 337 -4.57 6.39 -10.60
CA LEU A 337 -4.94 7.29 -11.70
C LEU A 337 -3.71 7.66 -12.53
N VAL A 338 -3.87 7.69 -13.86
CA VAL A 338 -2.84 8.17 -14.79
C VAL A 338 -3.47 9.04 -15.88
N GLY A 339 -2.71 9.95 -16.46
CA GLY A 339 -3.12 10.70 -17.66
C GLY A 339 -4.08 11.87 -17.43
N GLY A 340 -4.07 12.48 -16.24
CA GLY A 340 -4.94 13.61 -15.94
C GLY A 340 -6.44 13.27 -16.04
N THR A 341 -7.29 14.27 -16.24
CA THR A 341 -8.76 14.10 -16.27
C THR A 341 -9.28 13.31 -17.47
N ASP A 342 -8.55 13.30 -18.59
CA ASP A 342 -8.84 12.50 -19.80
C ASP A 342 -8.13 11.15 -19.79
N GLY A 343 -7.53 10.79 -18.65
CA GLY A 343 -6.74 9.58 -18.49
C GLY A 343 -7.54 8.36 -18.06
N LEU A 344 -6.85 7.48 -17.37
CA LEU A 344 -7.30 6.15 -17.00
C LEU A 344 -7.29 5.95 -15.49
N VAL A 345 -8.19 5.10 -15.02
CA VAL A 345 -8.17 4.47 -13.71
C VAL A 345 -7.62 3.07 -13.89
N VAL A 346 -6.68 2.68 -13.04
CA VAL A 346 -6.06 1.35 -13.07
C VAL A 346 -6.47 0.55 -11.84
N ILE A 347 -6.97 -0.66 -12.08
CA ILE A 347 -7.23 -1.69 -11.07
C ILE A 347 -6.93 -3.06 -11.69
N THR A 348 -6.99 -4.13 -10.90
CA THR A 348 -7.12 -5.49 -11.45
C THR A 348 -8.53 -6.02 -11.24
N ASP A 349 -8.90 -7.06 -11.99
CA ASP A 349 -10.04 -7.91 -11.67
C ASP A 349 -9.61 -9.11 -10.81
N ASN A 350 -10.55 -10.03 -10.53
CA ASN A 350 -10.26 -11.29 -9.87
C ASN A 350 -10.72 -12.51 -10.70
N ALA A 351 -10.69 -12.37 -12.02
CA ALA A 351 -11.13 -13.36 -12.99
C ALA A 351 -10.37 -14.69 -12.92
N GLU A 352 -10.96 -15.74 -13.45
CA GLU A 352 -10.35 -17.05 -13.67
C GLU A 352 -10.25 -17.34 -15.18
N PRO A 353 -9.20 -18.04 -15.66
CA PRO A 353 -8.09 -18.66 -14.91
C PRO A 353 -6.98 -17.68 -14.49
N ARG A 354 -7.00 -16.43 -14.93
CA ARG A 354 -6.05 -15.36 -14.62
C ARG A 354 -6.76 -14.05 -14.33
N ILE A 355 -6.15 -13.24 -13.47
CA ILE A 355 -6.57 -11.85 -13.33
C ILE A 355 -6.14 -11.03 -14.55
N HIS A 356 -6.81 -9.89 -14.75
CA HIS A 356 -6.41 -8.88 -15.72
C HIS A 356 -6.09 -7.56 -15.02
N VAL A 357 -5.12 -6.82 -15.54
CA VAL A 357 -5.08 -5.39 -15.28
C VAL A 357 -6.10 -4.70 -16.19
N LEU A 358 -6.88 -3.79 -15.61
CA LEU A 358 -7.94 -3.04 -16.28
C LEU A 358 -7.56 -1.57 -16.32
N PHE A 359 -7.54 -1.01 -17.52
CA PHE A 359 -7.41 0.43 -17.76
C PHE A 359 -8.77 0.98 -18.14
N VAL A 360 -9.40 1.70 -17.22
CA VAL A 360 -10.78 2.21 -17.34
C VAL A 360 -10.74 3.72 -17.52
N ARG A 361 -11.51 4.26 -18.47
CA ARG A 361 -11.54 5.71 -18.72
C ARG A 361 -12.13 6.46 -17.53
N ARG A 362 -11.45 7.51 -17.08
CA ARG A 362 -11.89 8.33 -15.95
C ARG A 362 -13.20 9.06 -16.23
N SER A 363 -13.41 9.47 -17.48
CA SER A 363 -14.54 10.31 -17.88
C SER A 363 -15.91 9.61 -17.77
N ASP A 364 -15.99 8.33 -18.15
CA ASP A 364 -17.26 7.62 -18.30
C ASP A 364 -17.27 6.18 -17.74
N GLY A 365 -16.17 5.72 -17.17
CA GLY A 365 -16.06 4.38 -16.62
C GLY A 365 -16.01 3.25 -17.65
N ALA A 366 -15.88 3.56 -18.93
CA ALA A 366 -15.78 2.53 -19.95
C ALA A 366 -14.38 1.88 -19.95
N LEU A 367 -14.33 0.56 -20.17
CA LEU A 367 -13.07 -0.16 -20.31
C LEU A 367 -12.29 0.37 -21.53
N GLY A 368 -11.09 0.89 -21.29
CA GLY A 368 -10.17 1.28 -22.36
C GLY A 368 -9.50 0.05 -22.97
N CYS A 369 -8.79 -0.70 -22.15
CA CYS A 369 -8.24 -2.02 -22.52
C CYS A 369 -7.95 -2.85 -21.26
N SER A 370 -7.67 -4.15 -21.44
CA SER A 370 -7.24 -5.07 -20.38
C SER A 370 -6.22 -6.06 -20.89
N GLU A 371 -5.38 -6.57 -19.99
CA GLU A 371 -4.35 -7.56 -20.30
C GLU A 371 -4.31 -8.63 -19.22
N PRO A 372 -4.32 -9.95 -19.59
CA PRO A 372 -4.22 -11.01 -18.60
C PRO A 372 -2.82 -11.07 -17.97
N LEU A 373 -2.78 -11.37 -16.67
CA LEU A 373 -1.55 -11.41 -15.89
C LEU A 373 -1.25 -12.82 -15.39
N PHE A 374 0.04 -13.17 -15.31
CA PHE A 374 0.59 -14.36 -14.67
C PHE A 374 0.14 -15.71 -15.30
N GLY A 375 0.30 -16.83 -14.56
CA GLY A 375 -0.04 -18.17 -15.01
C GLY A 375 -1.48 -18.57 -14.67
N ASP A 376 -2.04 -19.50 -15.48
CA ASP A 376 -3.37 -20.03 -15.25
C ASP A 376 -3.48 -20.71 -13.88
N GLY A 377 -4.49 -20.32 -13.09
CA GLY A 377 -4.75 -20.87 -11.77
C GLY A 377 -3.73 -20.48 -10.69
N GLN A 378 -2.79 -19.57 -10.98
CA GLN A 378 -1.77 -19.05 -10.06
C GLN A 378 -1.63 -17.54 -10.21
N SER A 379 -2.73 -16.85 -10.26
CA SER A 379 -2.82 -15.44 -10.60
C SER A 379 -3.73 -14.70 -9.63
N ALA A 380 -3.14 -13.81 -8.82
CA ALA A 380 -3.83 -12.94 -7.88
C ALA A 380 -2.97 -11.72 -7.53
N THR A 381 -3.58 -10.63 -7.08
CA THR A 381 -2.86 -9.51 -6.46
C THR A 381 -3.63 -8.96 -5.27
N ASP A 382 -2.91 -8.44 -4.26
CA ASP A 382 -3.43 -7.90 -3.01
C ASP A 382 -2.69 -6.60 -2.62
N VAL A 383 -1.95 -6.03 -3.57
CA VAL A 383 -1.21 -4.77 -3.42
C VAL A 383 -1.46 -3.89 -4.65
N SER A 384 -1.24 -2.57 -4.50
CA SER A 384 -1.37 -1.63 -5.62
C SER A 384 -0.43 -1.98 -6.77
N ALA A 385 -0.83 -1.60 -7.97
CA ALA A 385 0.09 -1.52 -9.10
C ALA A 385 0.94 -0.24 -8.99
N VAL A 386 2.05 -0.20 -9.71
CA VAL A 386 2.89 1.01 -9.87
C VAL A 386 2.62 1.58 -11.25
N GLU A 387 2.27 2.86 -11.35
CA GLU A 387 1.83 3.48 -12.58
C GLU A 387 2.76 4.57 -13.07
N LEU A 388 2.89 4.63 -14.40
CA LEU A 388 3.68 5.63 -15.11
C LEU A 388 2.88 6.21 -16.29
N GLU A 389 2.89 7.52 -16.47
CA GLU A 389 2.52 8.17 -17.72
C GLU A 389 3.80 8.56 -18.48
N HIS A 390 4.06 7.95 -19.63
CA HIS A 390 5.30 8.20 -20.36
C HIS A 390 5.34 9.59 -21.00
N ALA A 391 6.53 10.20 -20.96
CA ALA A 391 6.80 11.49 -21.57
C ALA A 391 7.87 11.40 -22.66
N ASP A 392 7.75 12.25 -23.69
CA ASP A 392 8.75 12.41 -24.71
C ASP A 392 9.98 13.20 -24.20
N ARG A 393 10.93 13.50 -25.12
CA ARG A 393 12.14 14.27 -24.77
C ARG A 393 11.85 15.71 -24.34
N ALA A 394 10.71 16.27 -24.74
CA ALA A 394 10.26 17.61 -24.34
C ALA A 394 9.44 17.60 -23.04
N GLY A 395 9.15 16.42 -22.48
CA GLY A 395 8.32 16.25 -21.29
C GLY A 395 6.83 16.22 -21.57
N ALA A 396 6.42 16.14 -22.85
CA ALA A 396 5.02 16.04 -23.22
C ALA A 396 4.51 14.57 -23.12
N PRO A 397 3.24 14.36 -22.72
CA PRO A 397 2.65 13.03 -22.67
C PRO A 397 2.71 12.32 -24.04
N THR A 398 3.10 11.05 -24.03
CA THR A 398 3.15 10.23 -25.26
C THR A 398 1.81 9.52 -25.53
N GLY A 399 0.90 9.48 -24.57
CA GLY A 399 -0.31 8.66 -24.62
C GLY A 399 -0.04 7.17 -24.33
N GLU A 400 1.11 6.86 -23.77
CA GLU A 400 1.48 5.53 -23.26
C GLU A 400 1.50 5.54 -21.74
N PHE A 401 0.85 4.56 -21.13
CA PHE A 401 0.72 4.39 -19.70
C PHE A 401 1.18 3.00 -19.32
N SER A 402 1.92 2.87 -18.21
CA SER A 402 2.35 1.57 -17.70
C SER A 402 1.68 1.28 -16.37
N ALA A 403 1.33 0.02 -16.15
CA ALA A 403 1.05 -0.55 -14.84
C ALA A 403 1.98 -1.72 -14.58
N ILE A 404 2.60 -1.76 -13.40
CA ILE A 404 3.47 -2.87 -12.97
C ILE A 404 2.78 -3.55 -11.79
N VAL A 405 2.43 -4.82 -11.95
CA VAL A 405 1.63 -5.60 -10.99
C VAL A 405 2.43 -6.74 -10.42
N GLU A 406 2.35 -6.95 -9.10
CA GLU A 406 2.93 -8.11 -8.39
C GLU A 406 1.95 -9.27 -8.32
N ASN A 407 2.45 -10.51 -8.47
CA ASN A 407 1.68 -11.72 -8.21
C ASN A 407 1.70 -12.07 -6.73
N ASN A 408 0.57 -11.98 -6.07
CA ASN A 408 0.43 -12.31 -4.66
C ASN A 408 -0.31 -13.64 -4.42
N TRP A 409 -0.45 -14.50 -5.43
CA TRP A 409 -1.04 -15.83 -5.26
C TRP A 409 -0.33 -16.60 -4.14
N SER A 410 -1.08 -17.14 -3.18
CA SER A 410 -0.57 -17.82 -1.98
C SER A 410 0.21 -16.95 -0.99
N SER A 411 0.09 -15.61 -1.07
CA SER A 411 0.80 -14.69 -0.15
C SER A 411 0.33 -14.78 1.30
N GLY A 412 -0.90 -15.21 1.55
CA GLY A 412 -1.56 -15.14 2.86
C GLY A 412 -1.15 -16.15 3.91
N SER A 413 -0.09 -16.93 3.70
CA SER A 413 0.39 -17.90 4.71
C SER A 413 1.26 -17.19 5.75
N PHE A 414 0.62 -16.63 6.79
CA PHE A 414 1.34 -16.15 7.97
C PHE A 414 1.86 -17.35 8.80
N PRO A 415 3.08 -17.34 9.37
CA PRO A 415 4.03 -16.21 9.46
C PRO A 415 5.01 -16.12 8.28
N VAL A 416 4.89 -16.93 7.28
CA VAL A 416 5.84 -16.96 6.15
C VAL A 416 5.05 -16.81 4.85
N SER A 417 5.06 -15.62 4.29
CA SER A 417 4.55 -15.37 2.96
C SER A 417 5.46 -15.97 1.90
N ASN A 418 4.90 -16.70 0.95
CA ASN A 418 5.63 -17.27 -0.18
C ASN A 418 4.77 -17.21 -1.44
N PRO A 419 4.57 -15.99 -2.00
CA PRO A 419 3.75 -15.81 -3.18
C PRO A 419 4.36 -16.52 -4.39
N GLU A 420 3.54 -16.80 -5.40
CA GLU A 420 4.03 -17.22 -6.70
C GLU A 420 4.86 -16.13 -7.36
N PRO A 421 5.87 -16.47 -8.20
CA PRO A 421 6.68 -15.48 -8.87
C PRO A 421 5.85 -14.66 -9.87
N GLY A 422 6.18 -13.39 -10.01
CA GLY A 422 5.63 -12.56 -11.05
C GLY A 422 5.59 -11.09 -10.66
N LEU A 423 6.27 -10.31 -11.45
CA LEU A 423 6.19 -8.87 -11.49
C LEU A 423 6.08 -8.52 -12.97
N THR A 424 4.94 -7.99 -13.39
CA THR A 424 4.62 -7.82 -14.82
C THR A 424 4.29 -6.38 -15.15
N ARG A 425 4.98 -5.81 -16.16
CA ARG A 425 4.64 -4.52 -16.74
C ARG A 425 3.71 -4.73 -17.94
N VAL A 426 2.61 -4.00 -17.93
CA VAL A 426 1.67 -3.86 -19.02
C VAL A 426 1.57 -2.40 -19.42
N ASP A 427 1.67 -2.13 -20.73
CA ASP A 427 1.46 -0.80 -21.27
C ASP A 427 0.07 -0.71 -21.94
N ALA A 428 -0.66 0.38 -21.63
CA ALA A 428 -1.83 0.84 -22.36
C ALA A 428 -1.42 1.97 -23.29
N ILE A 429 -1.60 1.77 -24.60
CA ILE A 429 -1.18 2.69 -25.64
C ILE A 429 -2.42 3.29 -26.28
N ARG A 430 -2.49 4.62 -26.31
CA ARG A 430 -3.58 5.35 -26.96
C ARG A 430 -3.49 5.21 -28.46
N GLU A 431 -4.55 4.74 -29.07
CA GLU A 431 -4.65 4.57 -30.51
C GLU A 431 -5.20 5.84 -31.21
N PRO A 432 -4.96 6.02 -32.53
CA PRO A 432 -5.41 7.21 -33.25
C PRO A 432 -6.94 7.44 -33.28
N ASP A 433 -7.72 6.40 -33.08
CA ASP A 433 -9.19 6.47 -32.99
C ASP A 433 -9.69 6.88 -31.57
N GLY A 434 -8.76 7.11 -30.63
CA GLY A 434 -9.06 7.45 -29.24
C GLY A 434 -9.28 6.25 -28.32
N GLY A 435 -9.21 5.01 -28.85
CA GLY A 435 -9.21 3.79 -28.05
C GLY A 435 -7.85 3.53 -27.39
N TYR A 436 -7.74 2.38 -26.71
CA TYR A 436 -6.50 1.93 -26.08
C TYR A 436 -6.22 0.49 -26.44
N ARG A 437 -4.94 0.15 -26.57
CA ARG A 437 -4.46 -1.22 -26.75
C ARG A 437 -3.50 -1.55 -25.63
N CYS A 438 -3.79 -2.63 -24.91
CA CYS A 438 -2.90 -3.16 -23.88
C CYS A 438 -1.90 -4.16 -24.46
N LYS A 439 -0.70 -4.24 -23.86
CA LYS A 439 0.29 -5.28 -24.14
C LYS A 439 1.18 -5.52 -22.93
N THR A 440 1.52 -6.76 -22.66
CA THR A 440 2.61 -7.12 -21.75
C THR A 440 3.95 -6.70 -22.35
N VAL A 441 4.78 -5.98 -21.58
CA VAL A 441 6.12 -5.53 -21.98
C VAL A 441 7.17 -6.50 -21.49
N TRP A 442 7.15 -6.80 -20.19
CA TRP A 442 8.05 -7.75 -19.57
C TRP A 442 7.42 -8.42 -18.34
N THR A 443 7.99 -9.56 -17.95
CA THR A 443 7.70 -10.26 -16.70
C THR A 443 9.01 -10.63 -16.02
N ASN A 444 9.15 -10.30 -14.73
CA ASN A 444 10.28 -10.63 -13.87
C ASN A 444 9.87 -11.70 -12.83
N PRO A 445 10.71 -12.69 -12.50
CA PRO A 445 10.37 -13.79 -11.61
C PRO A 445 10.47 -13.44 -10.11
N THR A 446 10.67 -12.19 -9.74
CA THR A 446 10.72 -11.78 -8.32
C THR A 446 9.39 -12.06 -7.63
N ARG A 447 9.46 -12.52 -6.40
CA ARG A 447 8.33 -12.85 -5.53
C ARG A 447 8.12 -11.71 -4.55
N GLY A 448 7.34 -10.71 -4.92
CA GLY A 448 6.99 -9.58 -4.04
C GLY A 448 5.71 -9.81 -3.24
N ILE A 449 5.62 -9.18 -2.10
CA ILE A 449 4.38 -8.95 -1.36
C ILE A 449 4.49 -7.61 -0.65
N ASN A 450 4.43 -6.55 -1.41
CA ASN A 450 4.63 -5.20 -0.92
C ASN A 450 4.10 -4.17 -1.92
N VAL A 451 3.92 -2.95 -1.47
CA VAL A 451 3.64 -1.83 -2.37
C VAL A 451 4.97 -1.38 -2.98
N ALA A 452 5.33 -1.93 -4.14
CA ALA A 452 6.57 -1.61 -4.85
C ALA A 452 6.64 -0.12 -5.22
N LYS A 453 7.85 0.41 -5.48
CA LYS A 453 8.06 1.82 -5.81
C LYS A 453 8.92 1.99 -7.05
N ALA A 454 8.49 2.81 -7.98
CA ALA A 454 9.31 3.23 -9.12
C ALA A 454 10.09 4.50 -8.80
N SER A 455 11.37 4.49 -9.15
CA SER A 455 12.23 5.67 -9.18
C SER A 455 12.53 6.04 -10.62
N LEU A 456 11.95 7.13 -11.09
CA LEU A 456 12.15 7.63 -12.46
C LEU A 456 13.58 8.07 -12.68
N GLY A 457 14.17 8.75 -11.67
CA GLY A 457 15.53 9.28 -11.74
C GLY A 457 16.60 8.19 -11.78
N ALA A 458 16.33 6.99 -11.25
CA ALA A 458 17.24 5.85 -11.36
C ALA A 458 16.81 4.85 -12.45
N GLY A 459 15.61 4.97 -13.03
CA GLY A 459 15.06 3.99 -13.96
C GLY A 459 14.79 2.62 -13.33
N LEU A 460 14.58 2.56 -12.02
CA LEU A 460 14.50 1.33 -11.25
C LEU A 460 13.15 1.20 -10.53
N LEU A 461 12.64 -0.02 -10.51
CA LEU A 461 11.56 -0.45 -9.62
C LEU A 461 12.19 -1.15 -8.41
N TYR A 462 11.75 -0.78 -7.22
CA TYR A 462 12.16 -1.41 -5.98
C TYR A 462 11.06 -2.30 -5.43
N THR A 463 11.42 -3.54 -5.09
CA THR A 463 10.55 -4.48 -4.40
C THR A 463 11.33 -5.17 -3.27
N TYR A 464 10.63 -5.61 -2.24
CA TYR A 464 11.21 -6.25 -1.08
C TYR A 464 10.65 -7.66 -0.95
N PHE A 465 11.51 -8.66 -0.79
CA PHE A 465 11.08 -10.04 -0.83
C PHE A 465 11.95 -10.96 0.03
N ARG A 466 11.41 -12.15 0.28
CA ARG A 466 12.13 -13.29 0.86
C ARG A 466 12.51 -14.25 -0.24
N ASP A 467 13.77 -14.68 -0.29
CA ASP A 467 14.16 -15.80 -1.17
C ASP A 467 13.81 -17.14 -0.53
N PRO A 468 12.88 -17.93 -1.10
CA PRO A 468 12.48 -19.22 -0.55
C PRO A 468 13.59 -20.29 -0.66
N ALA A 469 14.60 -20.10 -1.51
CA ALA A 469 15.73 -21.00 -1.67
C ALA A 469 16.73 -20.90 -0.50
N ASP A 470 16.69 -19.83 0.28
CA ASP A 470 17.57 -19.68 1.43
C ASP A 470 17.17 -20.61 2.59
N ALA A 471 18.14 -21.35 3.11
CA ALA A 471 17.93 -22.24 4.26
C ALA A 471 17.56 -21.49 5.55
N VAL A 472 17.97 -20.22 5.66
CA VAL A 472 17.59 -19.28 6.70
C VAL A 472 16.77 -18.18 6.03
N THR A 473 15.64 -17.79 6.62
CA THR A 473 14.80 -16.71 6.09
C THR A 473 15.60 -15.43 5.93
N GLN A 474 15.93 -15.08 4.71
CA GLN A 474 16.64 -13.84 4.32
C GLN A 474 15.67 -12.91 3.60
N TRP A 475 15.88 -11.62 3.78
CA TRP A 475 15.07 -10.57 3.17
C TRP A 475 15.95 -9.66 2.32
N TYR A 476 15.47 -9.32 1.15
CA TYR A 476 16.21 -8.57 0.14
C TYR A 476 15.39 -7.39 -0.37
N LEU A 477 16.06 -6.25 -0.54
CA LEU A 477 15.67 -5.23 -1.49
C LEU A 477 16.12 -5.69 -2.88
N SER A 478 15.24 -5.71 -3.86
CA SER A 478 15.57 -5.96 -5.27
C SER A 478 15.28 -4.72 -6.10
N ALA A 479 16.22 -4.36 -6.97
CA ALA A 479 16.05 -3.30 -7.96
C ALA A 479 15.94 -3.93 -9.35
N VAL A 480 14.86 -3.59 -10.05
CA VAL A 480 14.52 -4.09 -11.39
C VAL A 480 14.49 -2.92 -12.34
N ASP A 481 15.13 -3.03 -13.50
CA ASP A 481 15.12 -2.02 -14.55
C ASP A 481 13.69 -1.82 -15.09
N LEU A 482 13.20 -0.59 -15.05
CA LEU A 482 11.84 -0.26 -15.47
C LEU A 482 11.59 -0.54 -16.96
N THR A 483 12.63 -0.48 -17.79
CA THR A 483 12.51 -0.63 -19.24
C THR A 483 12.57 -2.07 -19.68
N SER A 484 13.56 -2.83 -19.21
CA SER A 484 13.78 -4.23 -19.60
C SER A 484 13.11 -5.26 -18.71
N GLY A 485 12.80 -4.91 -17.45
CA GLY A 485 12.34 -5.85 -16.43
C GLY A 485 13.43 -6.74 -15.86
N GLU A 486 14.70 -6.49 -16.17
CA GLU A 486 15.80 -7.28 -15.64
C GLU A 486 16.17 -6.86 -14.21
N THR A 487 16.48 -7.83 -13.35
CA THR A 487 16.98 -7.53 -12.00
C THR A 487 18.40 -6.99 -12.09
N VAL A 488 18.61 -5.76 -11.64
CA VAL A 488 19.93 -5.08 -11.70
C VAL A 488 20.80 -5.47 -10.52
N TYR A 489 20.22 -5.45 -9.31
CA TYR A 489 20.93 -5.88 -8.10
C TYR A 489 19.95 -6.27 -7.00
N ARG A 490 20.47 -6.92 -5.96
CA ARG A 490 19.79 -7.21 -4.71
C ARG A 490 20.68 -6.81 -3.54
N VAL A 491 20.05 -6.20 -2.51
CA VAL A 491 20.71 -5.91 -1.24
C VAL A 491 20.07 -6.77 -0.16
N ARG A 492 20.86 -7.56 0.54
CA ARG A 492 20.39 -8.30 1.69
C ARG A 492 20.12 -7.33 2.84
N ALA A 493 18.84 -7.15 3.18
CA ALA A 493 18.40 -6.27 4.25
C ALA A 493 18.60 -6.90 5.64
N GLY A 494 18.35 -8.20 5.76
CA GLY A 494 18.51 -8.90 7.02
C GLY A 494 17.93 -10.31 7.04
N ALA A 495 17.85 -10.91 8.22
CA ALA A 495 17.36 -12.26 8.40
C ALA A 495 16.35 -12.37 9.55
N GLY A 496 15.41 -13.31 9.40
CA GLY A 496 14.40 -13.63 10.42
C GLY A 496 13.11 -12.80 10.29
N GLN A 497 12.20 -13.03 11.22
CA GLN A 497 10.85 -12.46 11.18
C GLN A 497 10.84 -10.93 11.44
N GLY A 498 11.83 -10.39 12.13
CA GLY A 498 11.95 -8.94 12.32
C GLY A 498 12.02 -8.15 11.02
N PHE A 499 12.49 -8.79 9.95
CA PHE A 499 12.62 -8.19 8.61
C PHE A 499 11.45 -8.50 7.68
N ASN A 500 10.42 -9.22 8.15
CA ASN A 500 9.25 -9.54 7.34
C ASN A 500 8.42 -8.27 7.08
N ASN A 501 8.30 -7.89 5.82
CA ASN A 501 7.53 -6.73 5.39
C ASN A 501 6.00 -6.98 5.41
N TRP A 502 5.55 -8.19 5.15
CA TRP A 502 4.15 -8.65 5.15
C TRP A 502 3.15 -7.64 4.55
N ALA A 503 3.24 -7.42 3.24
CA ALA A 503 2.44 -6.47 2.47
C ALA A 503 2.58 -5.00 2.94
N GLY A 504 3.63 -4.69 3.68
CA GLY A 504 3.93 -3.31 4.09
C GLY A 504 4.40 -2.47 2.92
N SER A 505 4.27 -1.16 3.08
CA SER A 505 4.67 -0.20 2.05
C SER A 505 6.17 -0.04 1.98
N LEU A 506 6.63 0.28 0.78
CA LEU A 506 7.96 0.76 0.50
C LEU A 506 7.91 2.29 0.34
N PHE A 507 9.02 2.95 0.59
CA PHE A 507 9.13 4.41 0.46
C PHE A 507 10.50 4.77 -0.08
N LEU A 508 10.54 5.79 -0.94
CA LEU A 508 11.79 6.40 -1.39
C LEU A 508 11.95 7.75 -0.71
N HIS A 509 13.17 8.09 -0.29
CA HIS A 509 13.42 9.42 0.25
C HIS A 509 13.09 10.48 -0.82
N PRO A 510 12.34 11.54 -0.51
CA PRO A 510 11.96 12.55 -1.51
C PRO A 510 13.12 13.22 -2.23
N ASP A 511 14.27 13.34 -1.57
CA ASP A 511 15.49 13.87 -2.17
C ASP A 511 16.39 12.77 -2.80
N GLY A 512 15.94 11.51 -2.77
CA GLY A 512 16.65 10.36 -3.34
C GLY A 512 17.65 9.68 -2.41
N GLY A 513 18.34 8.68 -2.94
CA GLY A 513 19.47 7.97 -2.30
C GLY A 513 19.12 6.98 -1.21
N ALA A 514 17.88 6.92 -0.75
CA ALA A 514 17.47 5.99 0.30
C ALA A 514 16.11 5.34 0.01
N PHE A 515 16.00 4.11 0.44
CA PHE A 515 14.81 3.27 0.40
C PHE A 515 14.45 2.84 1.82
N TYR A 516 13.16 2.81 2.12
CA TYR A 516 12.61 2.39 3.41
C TYR A 516 11.56 1.31 3.20
N THR A 517 11.50 0.38 4.15
CA THR A 517 10.38 -0.56 4.26
C THR A 517 9.95 -0.72 5.71
N THR A 518 8.64 -0.79 5.91
CA THR A 518 8.08 -1.19 7.19
C THR A 518 8.16 -2.70 7.33
N THR A 519 8.32 -3.18 8.56
CA THR A 519 8.29 -4.60 8.89
C THR A 519 7.36 -4.86 10.07
N ILE A 520 7.02 -6.13 10.31
CA ILE A 520 6.11 -6.49 11.40
C ILE A 520 6.62 -6.13 12.81
N PHE A 521 7.91 -5.79 12.95
CA PHE A 521 8.50 -5.37 14.21
C PHE A 521 9.26 -4.04 14.15
N GLY A 522 9.22 -3.33 13.03
CA GLY A 522 9.94 -2.07 12.93
C GLY A 522 10.11 -1.56 11.50
N MET A 523 11.31 -1.11 11.20
CA MET A 523 11.69 -0.54 9.90
C MET A 523 13.08 -0.94 9.48
N VAL A 524 13.30 -0.95 8.17
CA VAL A 524 14.60 -1.08 7.51
C VAL A 524 14.76 0.08 6.55
N MET A 525 15.91 0.73 6.56
CA MET A 525 16.38 1.66 5.55
C MET A 525 17.59 1.10 4.85
N VAL A 526 17.64 1.22 3.54
CA VAL A 526 18.81 0.93 2.70
C VAL A 526 19.18 2.20 1.94
N ARG A 527 20.42 2.65 2.05
CA ARG A 527 20.95 3.79 1.31
C ARG A 527 22.34 3.50 0.78
N ASP A 528 22.72 4.16 -0.31
CA ASP A 528 24.10 4.13 -0.76
C ASP A 528 24.99 4.91 0.21
N ALA A 529 26.24 4.44 0.39
CA ALA A 529 27.21 5.18 1.17
C ALA A 529 27.45 6.56 0.51
N PRO A 530 27.67 7.63 1.30
CA PRO A 530 28.07 8.91 0.74
C PRO A 530 29.29 8.75 -0.16
N ALA A 531 29.24 9.34 -1.36
CA ALA A 531 30.43 9.38 -2.21
C ALA A 531 31.56 10.07 -1.43
N GLY A 532 32.65 9.32 -1.15
CA GLY A 532 33.80 9.76 -0.39
C GLY A 532 34.58 10.92 -1.06
#